data_f9479132b732cd19068afe01b095bed7
#
_entry.id   f9479132b732cd19068afe01b095bed7
#
_cell.length_a   1.000
_cell.length_b   1.000
_cell.length_c   1.000
_cell.angle_alpha   90.00
_cell.angle_beta   90.00
_cell.angle_gamma   90.00
#
_symmetry.space_group_name_H-M   'P 1'
#
loop_
_entity.id
_entity.type
_entity.pdbx_description
1 polymer ?
#
loop_
_entity_poly.entity_id
_entity_poly.type
_entity_poly.pdbx_seq_one_letter_code
_entity_poly.pdbx_strand_id
1 'polypeptide(L)'
;MRVIILAAGQGFQLDGFNTLLIKHPKTGLRIIEQYLEIFDYKQITVVVGYRAINIMHQYPKLHYVYSSKWSVTNNSYSLGLSLNDEPCFVVSSDLFMDKEIFTMLDEAEPDCVLTENSEDRIQTSLNCSLEGRRITEMYQGEVRSQQDPEARGVHKITDRTLLRIWKKNCFRHINLFAEQNLPLNEEVPIYSVDIGPYSLDNINTPLDYIKLINKYSTE
;
A
#
# COMPACT_ATOMS: atom_id res chain seq x y z
N MET A 1 -5.07 13.12 -8.67
CA MET A 1 -4.43 11.80 -9.00
C MET A 1 -5.39 10.69 -8.60
N ARG A 2 -5.36 9.52 -9.24
CA ARG A 2 -6.15 8.36 -8.82
C ARG A 2 -5.43 7.54 -7.74
N VAL A 3 -6.18 6.73 -6.99
CA VAL A 3 -5.63 5.79 -6.01
C VAL A 3 -6.05 4.36 -6.33
N ILE A 4 -5.12 3.43 -6.27
CA ILE A 4 -5.33 1.99 -6.43
C ILE A 4 -5.13 1.33 -5.07
N ILE A 5 -6.18 0.70 -4.55
CA ILE A 5 -6.14 0.01 -3.25
C ILE A 5 -6.07 -1.50 -3.49
N LEU A 6 -5.03 -2.15 -2.95
CA LEU A 6 -4.81 -3.58 -3.11
C LEU A 6 -5.50 -4.37 -2.00
N ALA A 7 -6.69 -4.89 -2.27
CA ALA A 7 -7.56 -5.57 -1.30
C ALA A 7 -8.04 -6.95 -1.78
N ALA A 8 -7.24 -7.64 -2.60
CA ALA A 8 -7.63 -8.93 -3.17
C ALA A 8 -7.35 -10.13 -2.25
N GLY A 9 -6.46 -10.00 -1.28
CA GLY A 9 -6.02 -11.08 -0.40
C GLY A 9 -7.10 -11.59 0.55
N GLN A 10 -6.89 -12.81 1.09
CA GLN A 10 -7.82 -13.44 2.02
C GLN A 10 -7.74 -12.87 3.44
N GLY A 11 -6.63 -12.23 3.85
CA GLY A 11 -6.44 -11.80 5.23
C GLY A 11 -6.49 -12.97 6.22
N PHE A 12 -5.69 -14.02 5.96
CA PHE A 12 -5.70 -15.26 6.76
C PHE A 12 -5.63 -15.03 8.27
N GLN A 13 -4.80 -14.09 8.70
CA GLN A 13 -4.60 -13.78 10.11
C GLN A 13 -5.78 -13.04 10.75
N LEU A 14 -6.70 -12.51 9.94
CA LEU A 14 -7.93 -11.84 10.35
C LEU A 14 -9.19 -12.69 10.03
N ASP A 15 -9.06 -14.00 9.97
CA ASP A 15 -10.13 -14.97 9.69
C ASP A 15 -10.90 -14.65 8.41
N GLY A 16 -10.21 -14.12 7.40
CA GLY A 16 -10.80 -13.73 6.13
C GLY A 16 -11.69 -12.49 6.21
N PHE A 17 -11.52 -11.67 7.23
CA PHE A 17 -12.19 -10.37 7.30
C PHE A 17 -11.55 -9.41 6.29
N ASN A 18 -12.37 -8.64 5.58
CA ASN A 18 -11.85 -7.65 4.64
C ASN A 18 -11.30 -6.45 5.40
N THR A 19 -10.00 -6.21 5.32
CA THR A 19 -9.28 -5.16 6.06
C THR A 19 -9.87 -3.77 5.82
N LEU A 20 -10.32 -3.47 4.59
CA LEU A 20 -10.95 -2.19 4.27
C LEU A 20 -12.21 -1.87 5.09
N LEU A 21 -12.84 -2.88 5.69
CA LEU A 21 -14.03 -2.73 6.53
C LEU A 21 -13.74 -2.61 8.02
N ILE A 22 -12.47 -2.71 8.43
CA ILE A 22 -12.06 -2.50 9.82
C ILE A 22 -12.29 -1.04 10.19
N LYS A 23 -12.82 -0.82 11.40
CA LYS A 23 -13.09 0.52 11.92
C LYS A 23 -11.96 0.99 12.80
N HIS A 24 -11.57 2.25 12.62
CA HIS A 24 -10.63 2.92 13.53
C HIS A 24 -11.30 3.13 14.89
N PRO A 25 -10.66 2.77 16.03
CA PRO A 25 -11.29 2.80 17.34
C PRO A 25 -11.68 4.22 17.81
N LYS A 26 -10.94 5.25 17.44
CA LYS A 26 -11.19 6.65 17.83
C LYS A 26 -12.20 7.34 16.90
N THR A 27 -12.02 7.22 15.58
CA THR A 27 -12.85 7.96 14.62
C THR A 27 -14.11 7.20 14.21
N GLY A 28 -14.13 5.87 14.34
CA GLY A 28 -15.20 5.01 13.86
C GLY A 28 -15.21 4.81 12.34
N LEU A 29 -14.35 5.51 11.60
CA LEU A 29 -14.21 5.37 10.15
C LEU A 29 -13.57 4.03 9.79
N ARG A 30 -14.06 3.41 8.72
CA ARG A 30 -13.40 2.25 8.12
C ARG A 30 -12.19 2.68 7.31
N ILE A 31 -11.25 1.75 7.09
CA ILE A 31 -10.08 2.02 6.25
C ILE A 31 -10.50 2.59 4.88
N ILE A 32 -11.52 2.03 4.23
CA ILE A 32 -12.00 2.57 2.95
C ILE A 32 -12.59 3.98 3.08
N GLU A 33 -13.20 4.31 4.22
CA GLU A 33 -13.85 5.60 4.44
C GLU A 33 -12.82 6.72 4.61
N GLN A 34 -11.65 6.44 5.18
CA GLN A 34 -10.57 7.45 5.22
C GLN A 34 -10.09 7.86 3.82
N TYR A 35 -10.05 6.92 2.86
CA TYR A 35 -9.72 7.28 1.47
C TYR A 35 -10.83 8.11 0.80
N LEU A 36 -12.09 7.87 1.16
CA LEU A 36 -13.24 8.64 0.65
C LEU A 36 -13.30 10.07 1.22
N GLU A 37 -12.62 10.36 2.32
CA GLU A 37 -12.46 11.73 2.83
C GLU A 37 -11.43 12.54 2.03
N ILE A 38 -10.50 11.86 1.34
CA ILE A 38 -9.38 12.48 0.63
C ILE A 38 -9.63 12.52 -0.88
N PHE A 39 -10.19 11.44 -1.43
CA PHE A 39 -10.37 11.25 -2.88
C PHE A 39 -11.85 11.15 -3.24
N ASP A 40 -12.23 11.77 -4.36
CA ASP A 40 -13.54 11.48 -4.97
C ASP A 40 -13.61 9.98 -5.30
N TYR A 41 -14.77 9.37 -5.09
CA TYR A 41 -14.98 7.92 -5.33
C TYR A 41 -14.66 7.49 -6.77
N LYS A 42 -14.73 8.42 -7.76
CA LYS A 42 -14.31 8.18 -9.15
C LYS A 42 -12.80 8.01 -9.32
N GLN A 43 -12.02 8.52 -8.37
CA GLN A 43 -10.56 8.41 -8.38
C GLN A 43 -10.10 7.10 -7.72
N ILE A 44 -10.98 6.40 -6.99
CA ILE A 44 -10.65 5.19 -6.23
C ILE A 44 -10.92 3.96 -7.07
N THR A 45 -9.87 3.15 -7.26
CA THR A 45 -9.95 1.81 -7.82
C THR A 45 -9.58 0.79 -6.74
N VAL A 46 -10.49 -0.11 -6.41
CA VAL A 46 -10.22 -1.18 -5.43
C VAL A 46 -10.00 -2.50 -6.16
N VAL A 47 -8.82 -3.08 -5.98
CA VAL A 47 -8.53 -4.41 -6.51
C VAL A 47 -9.01 -5.44 -5.50
N VAL A 48 -10.03 -6.20 -5.88
CA VAL A 48 -10.72 -7.16 -5.01
C VAL A 48 -10.52 -8.60 -5.46
N GLY A 49 -10.66 -9.55 -4.55
CA GLY A 49 -10.52 -10.98 -4.82
C GLY A 49 -11.38 -11.80 -3.86
N TYR A 50 -10.80 -12.24 -2.75
CA TYR A 50 -11.52 -12.99 -1.73
C TYR A 50 -12.69 -12.18 -1.17
N ARG A 51 -13.89 -12.80 -1.13
CA ARG A 51 -15.13 -12.18 -0.63
C ARG A 51 -15.41 -10.78 -1.19
N ALA A 52 -15.05 -10.54 -2.46
CA ALA A 52 -15.20 -9.25 -3.13
C ALA A 52 -16.59 -8.62 -2.96
N ILE A 53 -17.65 -9.45 -2.97
CA ILE A 53 -19.03 -9.01 -2.85
C ILE A 53 -19.27 -8.20 -1.56
N ASN A 54 -18.56 -8.50 -0.46
CA ASN A 54 -18.76 -7.84 0.82
C ASN A 54 -18.47 -6.33 0.73
N ILE A 55 -17.38 -5.95 0.08
CA ILE A 55 -17.02 -4.54 -0.09
C ILE A 55 -17.83 -3.90 -1.23
N MET A 56 -18.04 -4.61 -2.33
CA MET A 56 -18.80 -4.11 -3.49
C MET A 56 -20.25 -3.77 -3.13
N HIS A 57 -20.88 -4.57 -2.27
CA HIS A 57 -22.25 -4.32 -1.80
C HIS A 57 -22.34 -3.07 -0.92
N GLN A 58 -21.34 -2.83 -0.07
CA GLN A 58 -21.35 -1.69 0.85
C GLN A 58 -20.95 -0.36 0.16
N TYR A 59 -20.08 -0.42 -0.85
CA TYR A 59 -19.56 0.75 -1.57
C TYR A 59 -19.74 0.63 -3.09
N PRO A 60 -20.99 0.51 -3.60
CA PRO A 60 -21.28 0.16 -5.00
C PRO A 60 -20.86 1.23 -6.02
N LYS A 61 -20.48 2.43 -5.58
CA LYS A 61 -20.07 3.54 -6.45
C LYS A 61 -18.58 3.51 -6.79
N LEU A 62 -17.76 2.69 -6.10
CA LEU A 62 -16.34 2.58 -6.36
C LEU A 62 -16.07 1.80 -7.65
N HIS A 63 -14.91 2.08 -8.25
CA HIS A 63 -14.44 1.28 -9.37
C HIS A 63 -13.72 0.02 -8.84
N TYR A 64 -14.08 -1.15 -9.39
CA TYR A 64 -13.54 -2.44 -8.95
C TYR A 64 -12.81 -3.16 -10.07
N VAL A 65 -11.64 -3.75 -9.73
CA VAL A 65 -10.91 -4.69 -10.58
C VAL A 65 -10.85 -6.03 -9.86
N TYR A 66 -11.37 -7.08 -10.48
CA TYR A 66 -11.41 -8.41 -9.88
C TYR A 66 -10.14 -9.20 -10.19
N SER A 67 -9.41 -9.59 -9.16
CA SER A 67 -8.23 -10.46 -9.23
C SER A 67 -8.64 -11.92 -9.11
N SER A 68 -8.87 -12.58 -10.23
CA SER A 68 -9.33 -13.99 -10.26
C SER A 68 -8.32 -14.99 -9.72
N LYS A 69 -7.05 -14.64 -9.67
CA LYS A 69 -5.95 -15.50 -9.18
C LYS A 69 -5.49 -15.16 -7.75
N TRP A 70 -6.31 -14.44 -6.98
CA TRP A 70 -5.96 -13.98 -5.62
C TRP A 70 -5.44 -15.09 -4.70
N SER A 71 -5.89 -16.34 -4.87
CA SER A 71 -5.53 -17.47 -3.99
C SER A 71 -4.19 -18.14 -4.33
N VAL A 72 -3.63 -17.85 -5.50
CA VAL A 72 -2.42 -18.53 -6.02
C VAL A 72 -1.34 -17.55 -6.48
N THR A 73 -1.56 -16.24 -6.27
CA THR A 73 -0.61 -15.18 -6.61
C THR A 73 -0.49 -14.19 -5.45
N ASN A 74 0.59 -13.40 -5.45
CA ASN A 74 0.72 -12.28 -4.52
C ASN A 74 0.06 -11.00 -5.09
N ASN A 75 0.15 -9.88 -4.36
CA ASN A 75 -0.44 -8.59 -4.73
C ASN A 75 0.12 -8.00 -6.03
N SER A 76 1.28 -8.46 -6.51
CA SER A 76 1.81 -8.13 -7.84
C SER A 76 0.81 -8.38 -8.96
N TYR A 77 0.26 -9.59 -9.04
CA TYR A 77 -0.73 -9.90 -10.06
C TYR A 77 -1.94 -8.97 -9.98
N SER A 78 -2.42 -8.72 -8.77
CA SER A 78 -3.54 -7.82 -8.50
C SER A 78 -3.25 -6.40 -8.96
N LEU A 79 -2.07 -5.87 -8.65
CA LEU A 79 -1.65 -4.55 -9.11
C LEU A 79 -1.55 -4.50 -10.64
N GLY A 80 -0.93 -5.49 -11.26
CA GLY A 80 -0.79 -5.56 -12.73
C GLY A 80 -2.11 -5.45 -13.48
N LEU A 81 -3.22 -5.97 -12.91
CA LEU A 81 -4.56 -5.84 -13.50
C LEU A 81 -5.08 -4.40 -13.51
N SER A 82 -4.69 -3.57 -12.54
CA SER A 82 -5.22 -2.22 -12.33
C SER A 82 -4.30 -1.12 -12.85
N LEU A 83 -3.00 -1.38 -13.03
CA LEU A 83 -2.07 -0.40 -13.58
C LEU A 83 -2.39 -0.08 -15.05
N ASN A 84 -2.37 1.21 -15.35
CA ASN A 84 -2.35 1.78 -16.70
C ASN A 84 -1.26 2.88 -16.75
N ASP A 85 -1.25 3.71 -17.80
CA ASP A 85 -0.25 4.77 -18.00
C ASP A 85 -0.59 6.08 -17.25
N GLU A 86 -1.56 6.08 -16.34
CA GLU A 86 -1.99 7.29 -15.62
C GLU A 86 -1.32 7.36 -14.25
N PRO A 87 -0.83 8.55 -13.84
CA PRO A 87 -0.31 8.79 -12.51
C PRO A 87 -1.24 8.29 -11.40
N CYS A 88 -0.67 7.58 -10.42
CA CYS A 88 -1.47 7.01 -9.35
C CYS A 88 -0.70 6.90 -8.02
N PHE A 89 -1.48 6.91 -6.94
CA PHE A 89 -1.07 6.29 -5.69
C PHE A 89 -1.42 4.79 -5.74
N VAL A 90 -0.55 3.94 -5.21
CA VAL A 90 -0.81 2.53 -4.94
C VAL A 90 -0.70 2.34 -3.44
N VAL A 91 -1.74 1.78 -2.83
CA VAL A 91 -1.82 1.65 -1.36
C VAL A 91 -2.26 0.26 -0.95
N SER A 92 -1.73 -0.21 0.17
CA SER A 92 -2.19 -1.43 0.84
C SER A 92 -3.54 -1.20 1.52
N SER A 93 -4.34 -2.26 1.64
CA SER A 93 -5.72 -2.18 2.17
C SER A 93 -5.83 -2.24 3.69
N ASP A 94 -4.72 -2.37 4.39
CA ASP A 94 -4.62 -2.68 5.81
C ASP A 94 -4.04 -1.52 6.63
N LEU A 95 -4.03 -0.31 6.06
CA LEU A 95 -3.42 0.87 6.66
C LEU A 95 -4.45 1.87 7.18
N PHE A 96 -4.35 2.20 8.46
CA PHE A 96 -4.85 3.48 8.97
C PHE A 96 -3.73 4.51 8.92
N MET A 97 -4.01 5.69 8.37
CA MET A 97 -2.98 6.73 8.21
C MET A 97 -3.57 8.14 8.27
N ASP A 98 -2.73 9.09 8.65
CA ASP A 98 -3.08 10.50 8.58
C ASP A 98 -3.22 10.93 7.11
N LYS A 99 -4.27 11.70 6.82
CA LYS A 99 -4.56 12.16 5.44
C LYS A 99 -3.48 13.08 4.88
N GLU A 100 -2.75 13.75 5.74
CA GLU A 100 -1.64 14.65 5.42
C GLU A 100 -0.49 13.92 4.72
N ILE A 101 -0.36 12.60 4.88
CA ILE A 101 0.60 11.76 4.17
C ILE A 101 0.43 11.89 2.65
N PHE A 102 -0.81 11.93 2.14
CA PHE A 102 -1.04 12.11 0.70
C PHE A 102 -0.65 13.50 0.21
N THR A 103 -0.87 14.54 1.01
CA THR A 103 -0.42 15.90 0.70
C THR A 103 1.11 15.96 0.66
N MET A 104 1.76 15.39 1.68
CA MET A 104 3.22 15.30 1.75
C MET A 104 3.81 14.56 0.54
N LEU A 105 3.24 13.41 0.17
CA LEU A 105 3.68 12.66 -1.00
C LEU A 105 3.40 13.40 -2.31
N ASP A 106 2.31 14.17 -2.41
CA ASP A 106 1.98 14.94 -3.61
C ASP A 106 2.98 16.10 -3.83
N GLU A 107 3.45 16.70 -2.75
CA GLU A 107 4.48 17.76 -2.74
C GLU A 107 5.92 17.22 -2.90
N ALA A 108 6.14 15.92 -2.65
CA ALA A 108 7.43 15.27 -2.80
C ALA A 108 7.79 15.00 -4.27
N GLU A 109 8.91 14.29 -4.49
CA GLU A 109 9.36 13.85 -5.80
C GLU A 109 8.24 13.14 -6.57
N PRO A 110 8.19 13.27 -7.92
CA PRO A 110 7.12 12.68 -8.75
C PRO A 110 6.93 11.18 -8.52
N ASP A 111 8.03 10.44 -8.35
CA ASP A 111 8.02 9.00 -8.16
C ASP A 111 8.67 8.67 -6.83
N CYS A 112 7.86 8.22 -5.87
CA CYS A 112 8.34 8.00 -4.50
C CYS A 112 7.55 6.91 -3.76
N VAL A 113 8.19 6.41 -2.70
CA VAL A 113 7.66 5.42 -1.77
C VAL A 113 7.68 5.98 -0.37
N LEU A 114 6.58 5.84 0.36
CA LEU A 114 6.51 6.16 1.78
C LEU A 114 7.36 5.17 2.56
N THR A 115 8.24 5.67 3.40
CA THR A 115 9.15 4.86 4.21
C THR A 115 9.15 5.31 5.66
N GLU A 116 9.58 4.42 6.54
CA GLU A 116 9.73 4.69 7.97
C GLU A 116 10.93 3.93 8.53
N ASN A 117 11.69 4.56 9.40
CA ASN A 117 12.71 3.89 10.21
C ASN A 117 12.05 3.27 11.45
N SER A 118 11.48 2.07 11.31
CA SER A 118 10.87 1.31 12.38
C SER A 118 11.87 0.33 13.00
N GLU A 119 11.86 0.18 14.34
CA GLU A 119 12.59 -0.87 15.05
C GLU A 119 11.80 -2.19 15.10
N ASP A 120 10.47 -2.12 14.98
CA ASP A 120 9.55 -3.26 15.11
C ASP A 120 9.28 -3.97 13.77
N ARG A 121 10.34 -4.26 13.01
CA ARG A 121 10.21 -4.93 11.69
C ARG A 121 10.02 -6.42 11.85
N ILE A 122 9.20 -6.99 10.97
CA ILE A 122 8.97 -8.44 10.88
C ILE A 122 9.69 -9.01 9.64
N GLN A 123 9.83 -10.33 9.58
CA GLN A 123 10.51 -11.00 8.45
C GLN A 123 9.89 -10.71 7.06
N THR A 124 8.64 -10.33 7.03
CA THR A 124 7.94 -9.97 5.77
C THR A 124 8.01 -8.49 5.45
N SER A 125 8.58 -7.64 6.32
CA SER A 125 8.80 -6.22 6.05
C SER A 125 9.67 -6.03 4.81
N LEU A 126 9.32 -5.04 4.00
CA LEU A 126 10.08 -4.66 2.82
C LEU A 126 11.02 -3.50 3.19
N ASN A 127 12.31 -3.76 3.11
CA ASN A 127 13.34 -2.77 3.39
C ASN A 127 13.83 -2.14 2.09
N CYS A 128 14.26 -0.88 2.15
CA CYS A 128 14.77 -0.13 1.01
C CYS A 128 16.26 0.18 1.22
N SER A 129 17.14 -0.34 0.36
CA SER A 129 18.52 0.17 0.29
C SER A 129 18.52 1.51 -0.42
N LEU A 130 19.23 2.49 0.15
CA LEU A 130 19.24 3.86 -0.34
C LEU A 130 20.62 4.31 -0.80
N GLU A 131 20.63 5.13 -1.84
CA GLU A 131 21.77 5.97 -2.23
C GLU A 131 21.32 7.43 -2.16
N GLY A 132 21.69 8.11 -1.06
CA GLY A 132 21.04 9.35 -0.66
C GLY A 132 19.59 9.10 -0.30
N ARG A 133 18.64 9.66 -1.08
CA ARG A 133 17.21 9.36 -0.97
C ARG A 133 16.68 8.45 -2.08
N ARG A 134 17.50 8.12 -3.07
CA ARG A 134 17.14 7.23 -4.17
C ARG A 134 17.09 5.78 -3.67
N ILE A 135 16.00 5.08 -3.95
CA ILE A 135 15.86 3.66 -3.67
C ILE A 135 16.62 2.88 -4.76
N THR A 136 17.57 2.04 -4.34
CA THR A 136 18.37 1.22 -5.24
C THR A 136 17.94 -0.25 -5.24
N GLU A 137 17.39 -0.73 -4.12
CA GLU A 137 16.87 -2.09 -3.96
C GLU A 137 15.72 -2.11 -2.97
N MET A 138 14.76 -3.01 -3.19
CA MET A 138 13.74 -3.40 -2.21
C MET A 138 13.88 -4.89 -1.90
N TYR A 139 14.07 -5.23 -0.64
CA TYR A 139 14.34 -6.59 -0.19
C TYR A 139 13.57 -6.96 1.08
N GLN A 140 13.33 -8.25 1.28
CA GLN A 140 12.74 -8.80 2.50
C GLN A 140 13.79 -9.43 3.40
N GLY A 141 13.45 -9.61 4.68
CA GLY A 141 14.27 -10.30 5.66
C GLY A 141 15.02 -9.36 6.58
N GLU A 142 16.16 -9.81 7.09
CA GLU A 142 16.97 -9.04 8.04
C GLU A 142 17.46 -7.72 7.43
N VAL A 143 17.40 -6.66 8.24
CA VAL A 143 17.86 -5.33 7.85
C VAL A 143 19.38 -5.37 7.61
N ARG A 144 19.81 -5.00 6.42
CA ARG A 144 21.24 -5.02 6.02
C ARG A 144 22.01 -3.79 6.51
N SER A 145 21.32 -2.66 6.68
CA SER A 145 21.88 -1.42 7.20
C SER A 145 20.86 -0.72 8.10
N GLN A 146 21.33 -0.09 9.19
CA GLN A 146 20.46 0.73 10.06
C GLN A 146 19.85 1.93 9.31
N GLN A 147 20.41 2.29 8.15
CA GLN A 147 19.91 3.37 7.31
C GLN A 147 18.85 2.90 6.30
N ASP A 148 18.62 1.60 6.17
CA ASP A 148 17.61 1.06 5.26
C ASP A 148 16.22 1.21 5.90
N PRO A 149 15.35 2.12 5.43
CA PRO A 149 14.00 2.25 5.96
C PRO A 149 13.09 1.14 5.45
N GLU A 150 11.96 0.93 6.15
CA GLU A 150 10.87 0.06 5.72
C GLU A 150 9.94 0.78 4.76
N ALA A 151 9.55 0.15 3.66
CA ALA A 151 8.47 0.62 2.79
C ALA A 151 7.11 0.40 3.46
N ARG A 152 6.30 1.46 3.55
CA ARG A 152 5.05 1.46 4.32
C ARG A 152 3.79 1.26 3.47
N GLY A 153 3.92 0.60 2.31
CA GLY A 153 2.78 0.19 1.48
C GLY A 153 2.03 1.34 0.80
N VAL A 154 2.66 2.52 0.67
CA VAL A 154 2.14 3.68 -0.07
C VAL A 154 3.17 4.13 -1.10
N HIS A 155 2.77 4.20 -2.37
CA HIS A 155 3.62 4.56 -3.50
C HIS A 155 2.94 5.63 -4.32
N LYS A 156 3.68 6.66 -4.75
CA LYS A 156 3.25 7.60 -5.79
C LYS A 156 4.13 7.38 -7.02
N ILE A 157 3.52 7.03 -8.16
CA ILE A 157 4.22 6.87 -9.44
C ILE A 157 3.50 7.69 -10.50
N THR A 158 4.24 8.58 -11.15
CA THR A 158 3.74 9.50 -12.17
C THR A 158 4.35 9.24 -13.54
N ASP A 159 5.56 8.69 -13.60
CA ASP A 159 6.23 8.40 -14.87
C ASP A 159 5.56 7.23 -15.59
N ARG A 160 5.15 7.49 -16.85
CA ARG A 160 4.45 6.50 -17.69
C ARG A 160 5.30 5.30 -18.04
N THR A 161 6.60 5.49 -18.18
CA THR A 161 7.53 4.41 -18.51
C THR A 161 7.68 3.49 -17.31
N LEU A 162 7.85 4.05 -16.11
CA LEU A 162 7.86 3.26 -14.87
C LEU A 162 6.57 2.46 -14.70
N LEU A 163 5.41 3.08 -14.90
CA LEU A 163 4.10 2.39 -14.78
C LEU A 163 3.97 1.20 -15.75
N ARG A 164 4.41 1.37 -17.00
CA ARG A 164 4.39 0.29 -18.00
C ARG A 164 5.33 -0.85 -17.66
N ILE A 165 6.55 -0.53 -17.22
CA ILE A 165 7.55 -1.53 -16.82
C ILE A 165 7.07 -2.24 -15.54
N TRP A 166 6.57 -1.49 -14.54
CA TRP A 166 6.03 -2.07 -13.31
C TRP A 166 4.89 -3.04 -13.59
N LYS A 167 3.92 -2.65 -14.42
CA LYS A 167 2.85 -3.53 -14.88
C LYS A 167 3.38 -4.82 -15.50
N LYS A 168 4.36 -4.71 -16.41
CA LYS A 168 4.98 -5.88 -17.07
C LYS A 168 5.68 -6.79 -16.05
N ASN A 169 6.43 -6.22 -15.11
CA ASN A 169 7.12 -6.95 -14.06
C ASN A 169 6.13 -7.66 -13.13
N CYS A 170 5.03 -7.00 -12.76
CA CYS A 170 3.96 -7.56 -11.95
C CYS A 170 3.35 -8.83 -12.57
N PHE A 171 3.18 -8.87 -13.88
CA PHE A 171 2.71 -10.08 -14.57
C PHE A 171 3.80 -11.13 -14.77
N ARG A 172 5.07 -10.74 -14.80
CA ARG A 172 6.19 -11.67 -14.94
C ARG A 172 6.51 -12.38 -13.62
N HIS A 173 6.37 -11.66 -12.49
CA HIS A 173 6.74 -12.13 -11.16
C HIS A 173 5.54 -12.08 -10.20
N ILE A 174 4.50 -12.83 -10.54
CA ILE A 174 3.19 -12.84 -9.87
C ILE A 174 3.21 -13.27 -8.40
N ASN A 175 4.29 -13.92 -7.96
CA ASN A 175 4.45 -14.44 -6.59
C ASN A 175 5.26 -13.49 -5.69
N LEU A 176 5.83 -12.41 -6.24
CA LEU A 176 6.50 -11.38 -5.46
C LEU A 176 5.49 -10.34 -4.96
N PHE A 177 5.90 -9.53 -3.98
CA PHE A 177 5.17 -8.31 -3.65
C PHE A 177 5.26 -7.30 -4.79
N ALA A 178 4.23 -6.46 -4.92
CA ALA A 178 4.15 -5.44 -5.95
C ALA A 178 5.36 -4.49 -5.92
N GLU A 179 5.78 -4.13 -4.72
CA GLU A 179 6.90 -3.26 -4.44
C GLU A 179 8.24 -3.81 -4.96
N GLN A 180 8.45 -5.12 -4.83
CA GLN A 180 9.65 -5.80 -5.34
C GLN A 180 9.74 -5.81 -6.87
N ASN A 181 8.64 -5.49 -7.53
CA ASN A 181 8.55 -5.40 -8.98
C ASN A 181 8.69 -3.96 -9.51
N LEU A 182 8.87 -2.97 -8.62
CA LEU A 182 9.18 -1.60 -9.03
C LEU A 182 10.45 -1.58 -9.88
N PRO A 183 10.45 -0.88 -11.03
CA PRO A 183 11.63 -0.77 -11.88
C PRO A 183 12.61 0.27 -11.32
N LEU A 184 13.47 -0.16 -10.39
CA LEU A 184 14.49 0.69 -9.80
C LEU A 184 15.65 0.85 -10.77
N ASN A 185 15.78 2.03 -11.37
CA ASN A 185 16.85 2.36 -12.32
C ASN A 185 17.35 3.80 -12.13
N GLU A 186 18.45 4.15 -12.80
CA GLU A 186 19.07 5.47 -12.67
C GLU A 186 18.42 6.52 -13.57
N GLU A 187 17.79 6.11 -14.67
CA GLU A 187 17.21 7.03 -15.67
C GLU A 187 15.94 7.72 -15.14
N VAL A 188 15.12 6.95 -14.42
CA VAL A 188 13.92 7.48 -13.75
C VAL A 188 13.96 6.99 -12.29
N PRO A 189 14.60 7.77 -11.40
CA PRO A 189 14.79 7.37 -10.02
C PRO A 189 13.49 7.41 -9.21
N ILE A 190 13.36 6.47 -8.26
CA ILE A 190 12.29 6.44 -7.26
C ILE A 190 12.90 6.79 -5.91
N TYR A 191 12.25 7.69 -5.19
CA TYR A 191 12.76 8.24 -3.95
C TYR A 191 12.03 7.71 -2.72
N SER A 192 12.78 7.56 -1.63
CA SER A 192 12.26 7.33 -0.29
C SER A 192 11.78 8.66 0.28
N VAL A 193 10.55 8.67 0.80
CA VAL A 193 9.96 9.78 1.53
C VAL A 193 9.61 9.31 2.93
N ASP A 194 10.31 9.84 3.92
CA ASP A 194 10.08 9.50 5.32
C ASP A 194 8.69 9.96 5.78
N ILE A 195 8.01 9.13 6.59
CA ILE A 195 6.67 9.43 7.11
C ILE A 195 6.62 10.71 7.96
N GLY A 196 7.76 11.13 8.50
CA GLY A 196 7.88 12.34 9.31
C GLY A 196 7.06 12.26 10.61
N PRO A 197 6.28 13.31 10.92
CA PRO A 197 5.50 13.37 12.16
C PRO A 197 4.14 12.64 12.08
N TYR A 198 3.79 12.09 10.92
CA TYR A 198 2.48 11.50 10.70
C TYR A 198 2.39 10.07 11.21
N SER A 199 1.18 9.61 11.49
CA SER A 199 0.89 8.27 11.99
C SER A 199 0.42 7.37 10.85
N LEU A 200 0.94 6.12 10.88
CA LEU A 200 0.48 5.04 10.04
C LEU A 200 0.47 3.75 10.87
N ASP A 201 -0.70 3.14 10.98
CA ASP A 201 -0.89 1.88 11.70
C ASP A 201 -1.31 0.78 10.71
N ASN A 202 -0.55 -0.32 10.67
CA ASN A 202 -0.81 -1.46 9.80
C ASN A 202 -1.56 -2.55 10.58
N ILE A 203 -2.67 -3.06 10.04
CA ILE A 203 -3.52 -4.06 10.68
C ILE A 203 -3.45 -5.38 9.92
N ASN A 204 -2.48 -6.20 10.24
CA ASN A 204 -2.31 -7.55 9.68
C ASN A 204 -2.92 -8.64 10.55
N THR A 205 -2.95 -8.42 11.88
CA THR A 205 -3.38 -9.40 12.87
C THR A 205 -4.38 -8.82 13.86
N PRO A 206 -5.15 -9.65 14.59
CA PRO A 206 -5.97 -9.17 15.71
C PRO A 206 -5.15 -8.43 16.77
N LEU A 207 -3.88 -8.82 16.97
CA LEU A 207 -3.00 -8.16 17.94
C LEU A 207 -2.67 -6.72 17.52
N ASP A 208 -2.47 -6.47 16.22
CA ASP A 208 -2.24 -5.11 15.72
C ASP A 208 -3.45 -4.22 16.00
N TYR A 209 -4.66 -4.77 15.81
CA TYR A 209 -5.88 -4.05 16.11
C TYR A 209 -6.05 -3.78 17.64
N ILE A 210 -5.67 -4.73 18.49
CA ILE A 210 -5.66 -4.53 19.95
C ILE A 210 -4.65 -3.44 20.33
N LYS A 211 -3.45 -3.43 19.74
CA LYS A 211 -2.46 -2.37 19.94
C LYS A 211 -3.03 -1.00 19.55
N LEU A 212 -3.73 -0.93 18.41
CA LEU A 212 -4.40 0.30 17.95
C LEU A 212 -5.48 0.76 18.96
N ILE A 213 -6.33 -0.14 19.46
CA ILE A 213 -7.33 0.19 20.48
C ILE A 213 -6.65 0.76 21.72
N ASN A 214 -5.60 0.12 22.23
CA ASN A 214 -4.88 0.55 23.42
C ASN A 214 -4.22 1.92 23.24
N LYS A 215 -3.64 2.20 22.06
CA LYS A 215 -3.05 3.49 21.71
C LYS A 215 -4.03 4.65 21.90
N TYR A 216 -5.32 4.45 21.57
CA TYR A 216 -6.36 5.47 21.62
C TYR A 216 -7.31 5.37 22.83
N SER A 217 -7.20 4.33 23.67
CA SER A 217 -7.99 4.21 24.92
C SER A 217 -7.37 4.94 26.10
N THR A 218 -6.11 5.37 25.99
CA THR A 218 -5.33 6.07 27.01
C THR A 218 -5.34 7.60 26.85
N GLU A 219 -6.00 8.10 25.83
CA GLU A 219 -6.29 9.53 25.61
C GLU A 219 -7.72 9.89 26.08
#